data_567aedd7f60af65ab2ba5af115fbf15c
#
_entry.id   567aedd7f60af65ab2ba5af115fbf15c
#
_cell.length_a   1.000
_cell.length_b   1.000
_cell.length_c   1.000
_cell.angle_alpha   90.00
_cell.angle_beta   90.00
_cell.angle_gamma   90.00
#
_symmetry.space_group_name_H-M   'P 1'
#
loop_
_entity.id
_entity.type
_entity.pdbx_description
1 polymer ?
#
loop_
_entity_poly.entity_id
_entity_poly.type
_entity_poly.pdbx_seq_one_letter_code
_entity_poly.pdbx_strand_id
1 'polypeptide(L)'
;MKKESDGSSRRKTLLTLLSQSDVPLSGTRLGKETGVSRQVVVQDIALLRTAGYPILSTGRGYLLNGTPGCTRVVKVCHTDAQVEDELQTIVDLGGCIVDVSINHRVYGKVSAPLNIKSRRDTHNFKEELASSKSSLLSSATSGYHYHTIRADSEQILDEIEEALRARGYLADYMDYEM
;
A
#
# COMPACT_ATOMS: atom_id res chain seq x y z
N MET A 1 31.50 -8.74 2.80
CA MET A 1 30.27 -8.61 3.60
C MET A 1 30.05 -7.27 4.30
N LYS A 2 30.81 -6.17 3.97
CA LYS A 2 30.69 -4.84 4.62
C LYS A 2 29.88 -3.80 3.82
N LYS A 3 29.48 -4.11 2.57
CA LYS A 3 28.84 -3.14 1.66
C LYS A 3 27.31 -3.04 1.77
N GLU A 4 26.61 -4.07 2.22
CA GLU A 4 25.13 -4.04 2.32
C GLU A 4 24.62 -3.29 3.55
N SER A 5 25.32 -3.39 4.69
CA SER A 5 24.95 -2.66 5.91
C SER A 5 25.06 -1.14 5.76
N ASP A 6 26.01 -0.65 4.97
CA ASP A 6 26.26 0.77 4.73
C ASP A 6 25.14 1.42 3.88
N GLY A 7 24.72 0.77 2.78
CA GLY A 7 23.63 1.26 1.94
C GLY A 7 22.27 1.30 2.63
N SER A 8 21.94 0.29 3.45
CA SER A 8 20.69 0.25 4.21
C SER A 8 20.65 1.35 5.29
N SER A 9 21.72 1.51 6.05
CA SER A 9 21.85 2.56 7.07
C SER A 9 21.75 3.95 6.43
N ARG A 10 22.42 4.16 5.29
CA ARG A 10 22.37 5.42 4.56
C ARG A 10 20.97 5.77 4.06
N ARG A 11 20.23 4.80 3.52
CA ARG A 11 18.84 5.02 3.10
C ARG A 11 17.92 5.37 4.26
N LYS A 12 18.11 4.80 5.44
CA LYS A 12 17.39 5.21 6.66
C LYS A 12 17.70 6.67 7.02
N THR A 13 18.97 7.08 6.95
CA THR A 13 19.35 8.47 7.19
C THR A 13 18.73 9.43 6.17
N LEU A 14 18.70 9.06 4.88
CA LEU A 14 18.03 9.84 3.84
C LEU A 14 16.54 10.03 4.13
N LEU A 15 15.84 8.99 4.55
CA LEU A 15 14.42 9.07 4.92
C LEU A 15 14.22 9.99 6.13
N THR A 16 15.05 9.86 7.17
CA THR A 16 14.98 10.75 8.34
C THR A 16 15.17 12.22 7.94
N LEU A 17 16.17 12.52 7.10
CA LEU A 17 16.38 13.88 6.64
C LEU A 17 15.20 14.42 5.83
N LEU A 18 14.62 13.61 4.95
CA LEU A 18 13.49 14.00 4.14
C LEU A 18 12.20 14.15 4.97
N SER A 19 11.98 13.31 5.99
CA SER A 19 10.80 13.39 6.87
C SER A 19 10.82 14.60 7.81
N GLN A 20 12.01 15.12 8.12
CA GLN A 20 12.19 16.31 8.95
C GLN A 20 12.17 17.63 8.18
N SER A 21 11.92 17.59 6.87
CA SER A 21 11.98 18.78 6.00
C SER A 21 10.69 18.97 5.23
N ASP A 22 10.04 20.11 5.45
CA ASP A 22 8.86 20.56 4.68
C ASP A 22 9.23 21.20 3.34
N VAL A 23 10.53 21.30 3.04
CA VAL A 23 11.04 21.87 1.79
C VAL A 23 11.94 20.87 1.05
N PRO A 24 12.00 20.93 -0.30
CA PRO A 24 12.85 20.03 -1.07
C PRO A 24 14.32 20.12 -0.68
N LEU A 25 14.96 18.97 -0.40
CA LEU A 25 16.39 18.86 -0.14
C LEU A 25 17.15 18.49 -1.42
N SER A 26 18.16 19.27 -1.76
CA SER A 26 18.97 19.00 -2.97
C SER A 26 19.77 17.71 -2.81
N GLY A 27 19.97 16.97 -3.93
CA GLY A 27 20.78 15.75 -3.92
C GLY A 27 22.23 16.00 -3.48
N THR A 28 22.76 17.20 -3.69
CA THR A 28 24.09 17.60 -3.21
C THR A 28 24.12 17.76 -1.69
N ARG A 29 23.07 18.37 -1.10
CA ARG A 29 22.93 18.48 0.36
C ARG A 29 22.79 17.10 0.98
N LEU A 30 21.91 16.27 0.47
CA LEU A 30 21.71 14.89 0.95
C LEU A 30 23.00 14.06 0.86
N GLY A 31 23.78 14.24 -0.22
CA GLY A 31 25.09 13.59 -0.37
C GLY A 31 26.09 14.04 0.69
N LYS A 32 26.14 15.34 1.01
CA LYS A 32 27.00 15.88 2.07
C LYS A 32 26.64 15.29 3.45
N GLU A 33 25.34 15.25 3.77
CA GLU A 33 24.83 14.75 5.06
C GLU A 33 25.08 13.23 5.23
N THR A 34 25.09 12.48 4.13
CA THR A 34 25.27 11.02 4.13
C THR A 34 26.67 10.56 3.74
N GLY A 35 27.58 11.50 3.45
CA GLY A 35 28.98 11.19 3.11
C GLY A 35 29.17 10.52 1.74
N VAL A 36 28.25 10.73 0.78
CA VAL A 36 28.31 10.13 -0.55
C VAL A 36 28.12 11.15 -1.68
N SER A 37 28.44 10.76 -2.91
CA SER A 37 28.20 11.60 -4.08
C SER A 37 26.70 11.77 -4.37
N ARG A 38 26.33 12.87 -5.04
CA ARG A 38 24.95 13.08 -5.54
C ARG A 38 24.44 11.89 -6.37
N GLN A 39 25.31 11.24 -7.13
CA GLN A 39 24.92 10.09 -7.97
C GLN A 39 24.47 8.89 -7.12
N VAL A 40 25.15 8.61 -6.00
CA VAL A 40 24.75 7.58 -5.05
C VAL A 40 23.41 7.93 -4.40
N VAL A 41 23.19 9.21 -4.05
CA VAL A 41 21.86 9.66 -3.54
C VAL A 41 20.77 9.39 -4.57
N VAL A 42 20.96 9.68 -5.85
CA VAL A 42 19.99 9.40 -6.92
C VAL A 42 19.62 7.92 -6.96
N GLN A 43 20.61 7.03 -6.85
CA GLN A 43 20.39 5.57 -6.81
C GLN A 43 19.62 5.15 -5.56
N ASP A 44 19.99 5.66 -4.38
CA ASP A 44 19.29 5.37 -3.13
C ASP A 44 17.85 5.87 -3.16
N ILE A 45 17.57 7.06 -3.69
CA ILE A 45 16.22 7.58 -3.89
C ILE A 45 15.39 6.69 -4.81
N ALA A 46 15.99 6.18 -5.89
CA ALA A 46 15.31 5.24 -6.79
C ALA A 46 14.92 3.94 -6.05
N LEU A 47 15.85 3.39 -5.25
CA LEU A 47 15.57 2.20 -4.42
C LEU A 47 14.49 2.46 -3.36
N LEU A 48 14.51 3.62 -2.71
CA LEU A 48 13.46 4.00 -1.75
C LEU A 48 12.10 4.13 -2.42
N ARG A 49 12.02 4.68 -3.63
CA ARG A 49 10.77 4.73 -4.40
C ARG A 49 10.25 3.34 -4.76
N THR A 50 11.14 2.44 -5.19
CA THR A 50 10.78 1.04 -5.46
C THR A 50 10.29 0.34 -4.19
N ALA A 51 10.79 0.74 -3.01
CA ALA A 51 10.32 0.27 -1.71
C ALA A 51 9.03 0.97 -1.21
N GLY A 52 8.38 1.80 -2.06
CA GLY A 52 7.08 2.41 -1.77
C GLY A 52 7.13 3.79 -1.10
N TYR A 53 8.32 4.38 -0.87
CA TYR A 53 8.41 5.72 -0.27
C TYR A 53 7.98 6.80 -1.27
N PRO A 54 7.01 7.69 -0.92
CA PRO A 54 6.47 8.73 -1.82
C PRO A 54 7.41 9.93 -1.93
N ILE A 55 8.59 9.72 -2.52
CA ILE A 55 9.58 10.78 -2.70
C ILE A 55 9.37 11.48 -4.05
N LEU A 56 9.01 12.75 -4.01
CA LEU A 56 8.88 13.60 -5.20
C LEU A 56 10.24 14.16 -5.63
N SER A 57 10.47 14.24 -6.95
CA SER A 57 11.54 15.04 -7.53
C SER A 57 10.98 16.40 -7.94
N THR A 58 11.60 17.46 -7.47
CA THR A 58 11.29 18.83 -7.84
C THR A 58 12.51 19.48 -8.50
N GLY A 59 12.33 20.65 -9.13
CA GLY A 59 13.46 21.42 -9.66
C GLY A 59 14.48 21.85 -8.59
N ARG A 60 14.11 21.79 -7.28
CA ARG A 60 14.97 22.16 -6.15
C ARG A 60 15.56 20.96 -5.40
N GLY A 61 15.12 19.75 -5.68
CA GLY A 61 15.57 18.53 -5.00
C GLY A 61 14.45 17.53 -4.72
N TYR A 62 14.63 16.76 -3.66
CA TYR A 62 13.73 15.69 -3.23
C TYR A 62 12.91 16.11 -2.02
N LEU A 63 11.64 15.76 -2.02
CA LEU A 63 10.70 15.99 -0.94
C LEU A 63 9.97 14.68 -0.64
N LEU A 64 9.87 14.29 0.61
CA LEU A 64 8.99 13.19 1.03
C LEU A 64 7.55 13.75 1.10
N ASN A 65 6.67 13.22 0.26
CA ASN A 65 5.28 13.66 0.18
C ASN A 65 4.39 12.71 0.96
N GLY A 66 4.34 12.89 2.26
CA GLY A 66 3.62 12.02 3.20
C GLY A 66 4.53 11.00 3.90
N THR A 67 4.03 10.39 4.94
CA THR A 67 4.65 9.23 5.59
C THR A 67 4.62 8.04 4.65
N PRO A 68 5.64 7.15 4.68
CA PRO A 68 5.51 5.84 4.05
C PRO A 68 4.31 5.15 4.71
N GLY A 69 3.26 4.93 3.97
CA GLY A 69 2.09 4.26 4.50
C GLY A 69 2.45 2.85 4.97
N CYS A 70 1.90 2.45 6.10
CA CYS A 70 1.91 1.07 6.53
C CYS A 70 1.02 0.24 5.60
N THR A 71 1.33 -1.03 5.42
CA THR A 71 0.50 -1.95 4.63
C THR A 71 0.17 -3.19 5.44
N ARG A 72 -1.06 -3.64 5.30
CA ARG A 72 -1.54 -4.89 5.92
C ARG A 72 -2.34 -5.70 4.91
N VAL A 73 -2.17 -7.01 4.94
CA VAL A 73 -3.04 -7.92 4.20
C VAL A 73 -4.13 -8.39 5.14
N VAL A 74 -5.37 -8.24 4.73
CA VAL A 74 -6.54 -8.73 5.46
C VAL A 74 -7.24 -9.79 4.63
N LYS A 75 -7.70 -10.85 5.28
CA LYS A 75 -8.57 -11.86 4.67
C LYS A 75 -10.02 -11.52 4.99
N VAL A 76 -10.83 -11.45 3.96
CA VAL A 76 -12.24 -11.10 4.07
C VAL A 76 -13.14 -12.12 3.36
N CYS A 77 -14.39 -12.18 3.79
CA CYS A 77 -15.43 -13.00 3.17
C CYS A 77 -16.75 -12.26 3.25
N HIS A 78 -17.34 -11.98 2.11
CA HIS A 78 -18.66 -11.35 2.01
C HIS A 78 -19.33 -11.66 0.67
N THR A 79 -20.58 -11.28 0.52
CA THR A 79 -21.35 -11.41 -0.73
C THR A 79 -21.06 -10.26 -1.69
N ASP A 80 -21.36 -10.42 -2.98
CA ASP A 80 -21.21 -9.40 -4.00
C ASP A 80 -21.99 -8.11 -3.67
N ALA A 81 -23.14 -8.23 -2.99
CA ALA A 81 -23.94 -7.07 -2.56
C ALA A 81 -23.24 -6.21 -1.47
N GLN A 82 -22.28 -6.76 -0.76
CA GLN A 82 -21.58 -6.12 0.36
C GLN A 82 -20.26 -5.48 -0.06
N VAL A 83 -19.81 -5.68 -1.30
CA VAL A 83 -18.53 -5.12 -1.82
C VAL A 83 -18.43 -3.61 -1.63
N GLU A 84 -19.50 -2.87 -1.92
CA GLU A 84 -19.48 -1.40 -1.80
C GLU A 84 -19.31 -0.97 -0.34
N ASP A 85 -20.02 -1.61 0.59
CA ASP A 85 -19.94 -1.30 2.03
C ASP A 85 -18.54 -1.64 2.58
N GLU A 86 -17.95 -2.76 2.17
CA GLU A 86 -16.58 -3.11 2.54
C GLU A 86 -15.58 -2.06 2.07
N LEU A 87 -15.57 -1.76 0.76
CA LEU A 87 -14.62 -0.81 0.19
C LEU A 87 -14.80 0.60 0.78
N GLN A 88 -16.05 1.05 1.00
CA GLN A 88 -16.33 2.33 1.65
C GLN A 88 -15.86 2.36 3.10
N THR A 89 -16.00 1.27 3.84
CA THR A 89 -15.50 1.16 5.21
C THR A 89 -14.00 1.42 5.29
N ILE A 90 -13.23 0.86 4.36
CA ILE A 90 -11.79 1.03 4.31
C ILE A 90 -11.39 2.47 3.94
N VAL A 91 -12.00 3.03 2.89
CA VAL A 91 -11.61 4.37 2.42
C VAL A 91 -12.07 5.49 3.33
N ASP A 92 -13.20 5.33 4.02
CA ASP A 92 -13.72 6.32 4.97
C ASP A 92 -12.83 6.48 6.20
N LEU A 93 -12.08 5.44 6.58
CA LEU A 93 -11.09 5.46 7.65
C LEU A 93 -9.69 5.91 7.16
N GLY A 94 -9.55 6.27 5.89
CA GLY A 94 -8.29 6.73 5.32
C GLY A 94 -7.41 5.63 4.74
N GLY A 95 -7.95 4.42 4.55
CA GLY A 95 -7.28 3.32 3.87
C GLY A 95 -7.30 3.45 2.35
N CYS A 96 -6.31 2.86 1.71
CA CYS A 96 -6.26 2.65 0.27
C CYS A 96 -6.18 1.15 -0.01
N ILE A 97 -7.16 0.61 -0.74
CA ILE A 97 -7.12 -0.78 -1.19
C ILE A 97 -6.18 -0.85 -2.40
N VAL A 98 -5.00 -1.43 -2.21
CA VAL A 98 -3.95 -1.52 -3.23
C VAL A 98 -4.30 -2.58 -4.26
N ASP A 99 -4.70 -3.76 -3.80
CA ASP A 99 -5.05 -4.90 -4.64
C ASP A 99 -6.16 -5.76 -4.02
N VAL A 100 -6.67 -6.69 -4.84
CA VAL A 100 -7.43 -7.86 -4.41
C VAL A 100 -6.70 -9.11 -4.83
N SER A 101 -6.68 -10.13 -3.98
CA SER A 101 -6.12 -11.43 -4.35
C SER A 101 -6.94 -12.58 -3.78
N ILE A 102 -6.83 -13.74 -4.44
CA ILE A 102 -7.43 -15.00 -4.01
C ILE A 102 -6.38 -16.13 -4.07
N ASN A 103 -6.57 -17.14 -3.25
CA ASN A 103 -5.84 -18.39 -3.34
C ASN A 103 -6.67 -19.40 -4.15
N HIS A 104 -6.43 -19.43 -5.46
CA HIS A 104 -7.15 -20.33 -6.36
C HIS A 104 -6.52 -21.72 -6.31
N ARG A 105 -7.36 -22.76 -6.16
CA ARG A 105 -6.90 -24.16 -5.95
C ARG A 105 -5.97 -24.68 -7.05
N VAL A 106 -6.15 -24.23 -8.30
CA VAL A 106 -5.36 -24.69 -9.47
C VAL A 106 -4.31 -23.66 -9.87
N TYR A 107 -4.64 -22.37 -9.86
CA TYR A 107 -3.75 -21.30 -10.35
C TYR A 107 -2.84 -20.72 -9.26
N GLY A 108 -3.02 -21.12 -7.98
CA GLY A 108 -2.32 -20.50 -6.86
C GLY A 108 -2.84 -19.09 -6.57
N LYS A 109 -1.97 -18.21 -6.10
CA LYS A 109 -2.33 -16.82 -5.82
C LYS A 109 -2.59 -16.06 -7.12
N VAL A 110 -3.81 -15.56 -7.29
CA VAL A 110 -4.22 -14.67 -8.38
C VAL A 110 -4.50 -13.30 -7.77
N SER A 111 -3.98 -12.23 -8.36
CA SER A 111 -4.18 -10.87 -7.85
C SER A 111 -4.45 -9.87 -8.97
N ALA A 112 -5.18 -8.80 -8.63
CA ALA A 112 -5.47 -7.68 -9.50
C ALA A 112 -5.29 -6.36 -8.74
N PRO A 113 -4.58 -5.35 -9.32
CA PRO A 113 -4.44 -4.04 -8.71
C PRO A 113 -5.79 -3.30 -8.73
N LEU A 114 -6.14 -2.62 -7.64
CA LEU A 114 -7.35 -1.82 -7.50
C LEU A 114 -7.04 -0.32 -7.33
N ASN A 115 -6.16 0.02 -6.39
CA ASN A 115 -5.80 1.39 -6.04
C ASN A 115 -7.00 2.29 -5.67
N ILE A 116 -7.99 1.73 -4.96
CA ILE A 116 -9.20 2.42 -4.49
C ILE A 116 -8.86 3.17 -3.20
N LYS A 117 -9.03 4.49 -3.21
CA LYS A 117 -8.66 5.40 -2.10
C LYS A 117 -9.73 6.43 -1.74
N SER A 118 -10.87 6.38 -2.40
CA SER A 118 -11.98 7.31 -2.16
C SER A 118 -13.32 6.65 -2.46
N ARG A 119 -14.41 7.21 -1.90
CA ARG A 119 -15.78 6.78 -2.25
C ARG A 119 -16.08 6.90 -3.75
N ARG A 120 -15.47 7.87 -4.43
CA ARG A 120 -15.58 8.01 -5.89
C ARG A 120 -14.98 6.82 -6.63
N ASP A 121 -13.79 6.37 -6.19
CA ASP A 121 -13.15 5.20 -6.79
C ASP A 121 -13.98 3.94 -6.55
N THR A 122 -14.57 3.80 -5.36
CA THR A 122 -15.50 2.69 -5.04
C THR A 122 -16.71 2.68 -5.96
N HIS A 123 -17.31 3.86 -6.18
CA HIS A 123 -18.44 4.00 -7.09
C HIS A 123 -18.08 3.64 -8.53
N ASN A 124 -16.97 4.18 -9.04
CA ASN A 124 -16.48 3.89 -10.39
C ASN A 124 -16.22 2.38 -10.58
N PHE A 125 -15.55 1.75 -9.60
CA PHE A 125 -15.30 0.31 -9.62
C PHE A 125 -16.60 -0.50 -9.72
N LYS A 126 -17.63 -0.13 -8.95
CA LYS A 126 -18.93 -0.77 -8.98
C LYS A 126 -19.64 -0.59 -10.32
N GLU A 127 -19.60 0.61 -10.90
CA GLU A 127 -20.17 0.88 -12.23
C GLU A 127 -19.46 0.08 -13.33
N GLU A 128 -18.13 0.02 -13.31
CA GLU A 128 -17.34 -0.79 -14.24
C GLU A 128 -17.69 -2.28 -14.12
N LEU A 129 -17.81 -2.79 -12.90
CA LEU A 129 -18.20 -4.17 -12.66
C LEU A 129 -19.62 -4.46 -13.18
N ALA A 130 -20.58 -3.57 -12.89
CA ALA A 130 -21.98 -3.73 -13.33
C ALA A 130 -22.14 -3.64 -14.85
N SER A 131 -21.33 -2.80 -15.52
CA SER A 131 -21.37 -2.64 -16.99
C SER A 131 -20.59 -3.73 -17.73
N SER A 132 -19.69 -4.43 -17.05
CA SER A 132 -18.90 -5.52 -17.63
C SER A 132 -19.66 -6.85 -17.54
N LYS A 133 -19.22 -7.83 -18.34
CA LYS A 133 -19.64 -9.24 -18.21
C LYS A 133 -18.73 -10.02 -17.25
N SER A 134 -17.88 -9.31 -16.50
CA SER A 134 -16.90 -9.91 -15.60
C SER A 134 -17.51 -10.18 -14.23
N SER A 135 -17.05 -11.23 -13.57
CA SER A 135 -17.37 -11.55 -12.19
C SER A 135 -16.27 -11.02 -11.27
N LEU A 136 -16.60 -10.81 -10.01
CA LEU A 136 -15.61 -10.53 -8.96
C LEU A 136 -14.62 -11.69 -8.85
N LEU A 137 -13.37 -11.38 -8.53
CA LEU A 137 -12.35 -12.40 -8.32
C LEU A 137 -12.72 -13.34 -7.15
N SER A 138 -13.35 -12.79 -6.10
CA SER A 138 -13.87 -13.51 -4.93
C SER A 138 -14.94 -14.55 -5.26
N SER A 139 -15.66 -14.45 -6.40
CA SER A 139 -16.65 -15.43 -6.81
C SER A 139 -16.03 -16.82 -7.05
N ALA A 140 -14.76 -16.87 -7.43
CA ALA A 140 -14.01 -18.13 -7.64
C ALA A 140 -13.68 -18.86 -6.33
N THR A 141 -13.82 -18.21 -5.17
CA THR A 141 -13.45 -18.70 -3.84
C THR A 141 -14.60 -18.56 -2.83
N SER A 142 -15.84 -18.59 -3.30
CA SER A 142 -17.05 -18.50 -2.45
C SER A 142 -17.07 -17.26 -1.54
N GLY A 143 -16.59 -16.13 -2.05
CA GLY A 143 -16.53 -14.85 -1.34
C GLY A 143 -15.23 -14.60 -0.57
N TYR A 144 -14.37 -15.62 -0.35
CA TYR A 144 -13.10 -15.45 0.35
C TYR A 144 -12.06 -14.79 -0.55
N HIS A 145 -11.45 -13.71 -0.06
CA HIS A 145 -10.38 -13.01 -0.75
C HIS A 145 -9.51 -12.23 0.21
N TYR A 146 -8.47 -11.58 -0.32
CA TYR A 146 -7.50 -10.81 0.45
C TYR A 146 -7.40 -9.42 -0.16
N HIS A 147 -7.30 -8.42 0.70
CA HIS A 147 -6.92 -7.07 0.32
C HIS A 147 -5.57 -6.70 0.92
N THR A 148 -4.68 -6.13 0.11
CA THR A 148 -3.56 -5.35 0.62
C THR A 148 -4.06 -3.93 0.84
N ILE A 149 -4.14 -3.51 2.09
CA ILE A 149 -4.58 -2.16 2.49
C ILE A 149 -3.35 -1.35 2.88
N ARG A 150 -3.27 -0.12 2.40
CA ARG A 150 -2.27 0.87 2.80
C ARG A 150 -2.95 2.02 3.53
N ALA A 151 -2.35 2.47 4.62
CA ALA A 151 -2.78 3.63 5.40
C ALA A 151 -1.57 4.44 5.90
N ASP A 152 -1.80 5.65 6.39
CA ASP A 152 -0.73 6.54 6.87
C ASP A 152 -0.12 6.09 8.20
N SER A 153 -0.78 5.21 8.96
CA SER A 153 -0.29 4.67 10.22
C SER A 153 -0.83 3.26 10.50
N GLU A 154 -0.15 2.50 11.37
CA GLU A 154 -0.63 1.22 11.88
C GLU A 154 -1.95 1.37 12.67
N GLN A 155 -2.13 2.49 13.38
CA GLN A 155 -3.38 2.76 14.09
C GLN A 155 -4.59 2.80 13.14
N ILE A 156 -4.46 3.44 11.98
CA ILE A 156 -5.52 3.45 10.96
C ILE A 156 -5.79 2.04 10.43
N LEU A 157 -4.75 1.22 10.24
CA LEU A 157 -4.92 -0.19 9.84
C LEU A 157 -5.65 -0.99 10.92
N ASP A 158 -5.38 -0.75 12.20
CA ASP A 158 -6.08 -1.38 13.32
C ASP A 158 -7.55 -0.97 13.34
N GLU A 159 -7.86 0.32 13.16
CA GLU A 159 -9.23 0.85 13.10
C GLU A 159 -10.01 0.26 11.91
N ILE A 160 -9.37 0.10 10.75
CA ILE A 160 -9.97 -0.53 9.57
C ILE A 160 -10.28 -2.01 9.85
N GLU A 161 -9.33 -2.73 10.43
CA GLU A 161 -9.52 -4.15 10.75
C GLU A 161 -10.65 -4.34 11.77
N GLU A 162 -10.73 -3.50 12.80
CA GLU A 162 -11.83 -3.54 13.77
C GLU A 162 -13.18 -3.21 13.14
N ALA A 163 -13.25 -2.24 12.24
CA ALA A 163 -14.46 -1.89 11.52
C ALA A 163 -14.93 -3.02 10.58
N LEU A 164 -14.00 -3.70 9.89
CA LEU A 164 -14.32 -4.88 9.06
C LEU A 164 -14.80 -6.06 9.92
N ARG A 165 -14.17 -6.25 11.09
CA ARG A 165 -14.60 -7.28 12.07
C ARG A 165 -16.00 -7.02 12.59
N ALA A 166 -16.31 -5.79 12.97
CA ALA A 166 -17.63 -5.39 13.46
C ALA A 166 -18.75 -5.61 12.42
N ARG A 167 -18.42 -5.55 11.13
CA ARG A 167 -19.33 -5.86 10.01
C ARG A 167 -19.40 -7.34 9.65
N GLY A 168 -18.55 -8.16 10.25
CA GLY A 168 -18.49 -9.60 9.97
C GLY A 168 -17.82 -9.93 8.63
N TYR A 169 -16.97 -9.04 8.11
CA TYR A 169 -16.25 -9.26 6.85
C TYR A 169 -14.91 -9.95 7.05
N LEU A 170 -14.25 -9.80 8.21
CA LEU A 170 -12.99 -10.50 8.46
C LEU A 170 -13.19 -12.00 8.55
N ALA A 171 -12.29 -12.74 7.93
CA ALA A 171 -12.20 -14.18 7.98
C ALA A 171 -10.87 -14.63 8.60
N ASP A 172 -10.92 -15.73 9.35
CA ASP A 172 -9.72 -16.32 9.94
C ASP A 172 -8.80 -16.92 8.86
N TYR A 173 -7.50 -16.80 9.08
CA TYR A 173 -6.51 -17.52 8.27
C TYR A 173 -6.55 -19.00 8.62
N MET A 174 -6.47 -19.86 7.60
CA MET A 174 -6.32 -21.29 7.81
C MET A 174 -4.82 -21.64 7.98
N ASP A 175 -4.50 -22.73 8.71
CA ASP A 175 -3.13 -23.12 9.05
C ASP A 175 -2.18 -23.22 7.83
N TYR A 176 -2.72 -23.49 6.64
CA TYR A 176 -1.95 -23.60 5.39
C TYR A 176 -1.79 -22.29 4.62
N GLU A 177 -2.31 -21.19 5.13
CA GLU A 177 -2.26 -19.85 4.50
C GLU A 177 -1.22 -18.92 5.16
N MET A 178 -0.60 -19.37 6.27
CA MET A 178 0.42 -18.64 7.02
C MET A 178 1.83 -18.97 6.53
#